data_a3d085c71e0b0685f635d706beda0f84
#
_entry.id   a3d085c71e0b0685f635d706beda0f84
#
_cell.length_a   1.000
_cell.length_b   1.000
_cell.length_c   1.000
_cell.angle_alpha   90.00
_cell.angle_beta   90.00
_cell.angle_gamma   90.00
#
_symmetry.space_group_name_H-M   'P 1'
#
loop_
_entity.id
_entity.type
_entity.pdbx_description
1 polymer ?
#
loop_
_entity_poly.entity_id
_entity_poly.type
_entity_poly.pdbx_seq_one_letter_code
_entity_poly.pdbx_strand_id
1 'polypeptide(L)'
;MPRLSYRRALTRALADEMARDESVVVLGEDIRVAAANVTTGLLKKFGPERVRDTPLSEQAFTSFATGAALAGARPVVEFQIPSLLFLVFEQIVNHAHKFPLMTGGQCAVPVTYVVPGSGSRTGWAGQHSDHPYALFAHVGVTTVVPATPADAYGLLVSAIRCDDPVVVFAPAGALDLRADVTDPAPVPLGRGIVRRAGTDVTVVAVGHLVHDALAVAEELAGQASVEVFDPRTLYPFDWDGLVESVRRTGRLVVVDDGNRSCGIAGEIIATVVERVRLAAPPRRVTRPDGAVLPFAPALDRAVQPGRDQLTAAIQLTLKDG
;
A
#
# COMPACT_ATOMS: atom_id res chain seq x y z
N MET A 1 13.08 -2.30 24.07
CA MET A 1 11.69 -1.80 23.85
C MET A 1 10.89 -2.87 23.11
N PRO A 2 9.58 -3.01 23.29
CA PRO A 2 8.85 -4.06 22.61
C PRO A 2 8.79 -3.79 21.10
N ARG A 3 9.23 -4.76 20.30
CA ARG A 3 9.10 -4.71 18.85
C ARG A 3 7.60 -4.77 18.48
N LEU A 4 7.11 -3.77 17.78
CA LEU A 4 5.73 -3.69 17.33
C LEU A 4 5.58 -4.48 16.01
N SER A 5 4.56 -5.36 15.91
CA SER A 5 4.24 -5.96 14.62
C SER A 5 3.48 -4.95 13.75
N TYR A 6 3.54 -5.16 12.43
CA TYR A 6 2.84 -4.33 11.45
C TYR A 6 1.32 -4.25 11.76
N ARG A 7 0.66 -5.40 12.04
CA ARG A 7 -0.75 -5.43 12.47
C ARG A 7 -1.00 -4.55 13.70
N ARG A 8 -0.13 -4.66 14.71
CA ARG A 8 -0.25 -3.86 15.93
C ARG A 8 0.04 -2.38 15.70
N ALA A 9 0.85 -2.05 14.70
CA ALA A 9 1.07 -0.66 14.30
C ALA A 9 -0.21 -0.04 13.72
N LEU A 10 -0.93 -0.79 12.86
CA LEU A 10 -2.26 -0.38 12.37
C LEU A 10 -3.27 -0.24 13.53
N THR A 11 -3.36 -1.25 14.42
CA THR A 11 -4.25 -1.18 15.61
C THR A 11 -3.94 0.05 16.47
N ARG A 12 -2.66 0.34 16.68
CA ARG A 12 -2.23 1.50 17.47
C ARG A 12 -2.63 2.81 16.80
N ALA A 13 -2.42 2.95 15.48
CA ALA A 13 -2.83 4.12 14.74
C ALA A 13 -4.34 4.39 14.86
N LEU A 14 -5.16 3.34 14.69
CA LEU A 14 -6.60 3.43 14.90
C LEU A 14 -6.95 3.87 16.34
N ALA A 15 -6.33 3.24 17.34
CA ALA A 15 -6.60 3.54 18.74
C ALA A 15 -6.18 4.97 19.12
N ASP A 16 -5.07 5.45 18.59
CA ASP A 16 -4.56 6.79 18.89
C ASP A 16 -5.43 7.85 18.18
N GLU A 17 -5.85 7.64 16.92
CA GLU A 17 -6.73 8.56 16.20
C GLU A 17 -8.16 8.57 16.77
N MET A 18 -8.70 7.42 17.12
CA MET A 18 -10.00 7.35 17.80
C MET A 18 -9.99 8.02 19.19
N ALA A 19 -8.86 7.99 19.90
CA ALA A 19 -8.72 8.69 21.17
C ALA A 19 -8.56 10.20 20.99
N ARG A 20 -7.94 10.65 19.88
CA ARG A 20 -7.71 12.05 19.57
C ARG A 20 -8.96 12.75 19.05
N ASP A 21 -9.79 12.02 18.30
CA ASP A 21 -10.91 12.59 17.54
C ASP A 21 -12.15 11.69 17.65
N GLU A 22 -13.21 12.23 18.25
CA GLU A 22 -14.46 11.49 18.46
C GLU A 22 -15.23 11.21 17.16
N SER A 23 -14.96 11.95 16.09
CA SER A 23 -15.57 11.74 14.78
C SER A 23 -15.03 10.49 14.06
N VAL A 24 -13.89 9.94 14.48
CA VAL A 24 -13.30 8.73 13.90
C VAL A 24 -14.09 7.50 14.36
N VAL A 25 -14.70 6.80 13.41
CA VAL A 25 -15.45 5.55 13.63
C VAL A 25 -14.89 4.45 12.75
N VAL A 26 -14.87 3.21 13.25
CA VAL A 26 -14.38 2.05 12.48
C VAL A 26 -15.56 1.13 12.18
N LEU A 27 -15.71 0.73 10.92
CA LEU A 27 -16.79 -0.16 10.48
C LEU A 27 -16.27 -1.16 9.43
N GLY A 28 -16.95 -2.29 9.35
CA GLY A 28 -16.60 -3.39 8.45
C GLY A 28 -17.14 -4.71 8.97
N GLU A 29 -16.90 -5.76 8.22
CA GLU A 29 -17.33 -7.11 8.58
C GLU A 29 -16.41 -7.70 9.65
N ASP A 30 -16.98 -8.36 10.65
CA ASP A 30 -16.27 -9.09 11.73
C ASP A 30 -15.17 -8.27 12.45
N ILE A 31 -15.26 -6.93 12.41
CA ILE A 31 -14.26 -6.07 13.06
C ILE A 31 -14.34 -6.12 14.58
N ARG A 32 -15.50 -6.46 15.14
CA ARG A 32 -15.66 -6.60 16.60
C ARG A 32 -14.92 -7.80 17.16
N VAL A 33 -14.84 -8.88 16.36
CA VAL A 33 -14.00 -10.05 16.69
C VAL A 33 -12.58 -9.91 16.19
N ALA A 34 -12.28 -8.82 15.45
CA ALA A 34 -10.97 -8.48 14.92
C ALA A 34 -10.41 -9.60 14.02
N ALA A 35 -11.20 -10.07 13.05
CA ALA A 35 -10.83 -11.21 12.20
C ALA A 35 -9.49 -11.00 11.46
N ALA A 36 -9.21 -9.77 10.97
CA ALA A 36 -7.93 -9.41 10.38
C ALA A 36 -6.84 -9.04 11.41
N ASN A 37 -7.18 -9.03 12.70
CA ASN A 37 -6.31 -8.66 13.83
C ASN A 37 -5.77 -7.20 13.80
N VAL A 38 -6.42 -6.29 13.08
CA VAL A 38 -6.05 -4.86 13.09
C VAL A 38 -6.98 -4.00 13.95
N THR A 39 -8.15 -4.49 14.32
CA THR A 39 -9.12 -3.83 15.22
C THR A 39 -9.12 -4.38 16.65
N THR A 40 -8.13 -5.21 16.99
CA THR A 40 -8.03 -5.89 18.30
C THR A 40 -8.11 -4.91 19.47
N GLY A 41 -9.09 -5.11 20.35
CA GLY A 41 -9.28 -4.33 21.57
C GLY A 41 -10.00 -2.99 21.39
N LEU A 42 -10.27 -2.54 20.16
CA LEU A 42 -10.95 -1.27 19.91
C LEU A 42 -12.37 -1.27 20.45
N LEU A 43 -13.14 -2.34 20.25
CA LEU A 43 -14.50 -2.47 20.79
C LEU A 43 -14.54 -2.27 22.32
N LYS A 44 -13.60 -2.88 23.05
CA LYS A 44 -13.51 -2.75 24.50
C LYS A 44 -13.18 -1.31 24.92
N LYS A 45 -12.36 -0.61 24.15
CA LYS A 45 -11.87 0.74 24.48
C LYS A 45 -12.86 1.84 24.08
N PHE A 46 -13.55 1.71 22.93
CA PHE A 46 -14.34 2.79 22.34
C PHE A 46 -15.84 2.50 22.21
N GLY A 47 -16.25 1.27 22.53
CA GLY A 47 -17.67 0.87 22.53
C GLY A 47 -18.26 0.56 21.16
N PRO A 48 -19.48 -0.01 21.15
CA PRO A 48 -20.12 -0.49 19.92
C PRO A 48 -20.60 0.62 18.99
N GLU A 49 -20.75 1.85 19.50
CA GLU A 49 -21.15 2.98 18.66
C GLU A 49 -20.04 3.47 17.73
N ARG A 50 -18.79 3.24 18.11
CA ARG A 50 -17.63 3.66 17.35
C ARG A 50 -16.85 2.50 16.69
N VAL A 51 -17.17 1.25 17.02
CA VAL A 51 -16.65 0.03 16.39
C VAL A 51 -17.85 -0.82 15.97
N ARG A 52 -18.19 -0.78 14.68
CA ARG A 52 -19.45 -1.26 14.15
C ARG A 52 -19.27 -2.41 13.17
N ASP A 53 -19.71 -3.62 13.54
CA ASP A 53 -19.89 -4.68 12.56
C ASP A 53 -20.99 -4.32 11.57
N THR A 54 -20.79 -4.69 10.33
CA THR A 54 -21.77 -4.55 9.25
C THR A 54 -22.25 -5.94 8.80
N PRO A 55 -23.44 -6.03 8.18
CA PRO A 55 -23.80 -7.20 7.39
C PRO A 55 -22.81 -7.37 6.21
N LEU A 56 -22.78 -8.56 5.62
CA LEU A 56 -22.11 -8.82 4.34
C LEU A 56 -22.83 -8.06 3.21
N SER A 57 -22.48 -6.79 3.05
CA SER A 57 -23.11 -5.87 2.09
C SER A 57 -22.16 -4.70 1.80
N GLU A 58 -21.03 -5.00 1.19
CA GLU A 58 -19.88 -4.09 1.05
C GLU A 58 -20.24 -2.79 0.35
N GLN A 59 -21.08 -2.82 -0.68
CA GLN A 59 -21.58 -1.62 -1.36
C GLN A 59 -22.41 -0.74 -0.42
N ALA A 60 -23.26 -1.36 0.42
CA ALA A 60 -24.12 -0.63 1.34
C ALA A 60 -23.30 0.07 2.45
N PHE A 61 -22.40 -0.65 3.11
CA PHE A 61 -21.62 -0.02 4.19
C PHE A 61 -20.55 0.95 3.67
N THR A 62 -20.03 0.75 2.45
CA THR A 62 -19.13 1.73 1.81
C THR A 62 -19.88 3.03 1.46
N SER A 63 -21.11 2.90 0.92
CA SER A 63 -21.98 4.07 0.69
C SER A 63 -22.38 4.76 1.99
N PHE A 64 -22.69 3.97 3.03
CA PHE A 64 -22.97 4.49 4.37
C PHE A 64 -21.80 5.31 4.92
N ALA A 65 -20.55 4.81 4.76
CA ALA A 65 -19.35 5.54 5.17
C ALA A 65 -19.21 6.88 4.46
N THR A 66 -19.48 6.93 3.15
CA THR A 66 -19.51 8.19 2.38
C THR A 66 -20.54 9.16 2.94
N GLY A 67 -21.77 8.69 3.21
CA GLY A 67 -22.83 9.53 3.81
C GLY A 67 -22.47 10.01 5.23
N ALA A 68 -21.85 9.14 6.04
CA ALA A 68 -21.39 9.51 7.38
C ALA A 68 -20.27 10.57 7.33
N ALA A 69 -19.37 10.47 6.36
CA ALA A 69 -18.32 11.47 6.14
C ALA A 69 -18.91 12.83 5.77
N LEU A 70 -19.89 12.86 4.87
CA LEU A 70 -20.63 14.09 4.52
C LEU A 70 -21.39 14.69 5.71
N ALA A 71 -21.75 13.86 6.71
CA ALA A 71 -22.38 14.30 7.96
C ALA A 71 -21.37 14.68 9.06
N GLY A 72 -20.05 14.70 8.76
CA GLY A 72 -19.00 15.17 9.66
C GLY A 72 -18.26 14.08 10.43
N ALA A 73 -18.50 12.79 10.15
CA ALA A 73 -17.69 11.70 10.68
C ALA A 73 -16.40 11.51 9.87
N ARG A 74 -15.43 10.79 10.46
CA ARG A 74 -14.22 10.28 9.77
C ARG A 74 -14.23 8.73 9.80
N PRO A 75 -14.96 8.09 8.87
CA PRO A 75 -15.08 6.65 8.85
C PRO A 75 -13.77 5.98 8.41
N VAL A 76 -13.40 4.92 9.11
CA VAL A 76 -12.39 3.96 8.67
C VAL A 76 -13.13 2.66 8.33
N VAL A 77 -13.10 2.28 7.06
CA VAL A 77 -13.74 1.06 6.55
C VAL A 77 -12.68 -0.02 6.40
N GLU A 78 -12.82 -1.14 7.11
CA GLU A 78 -11.94 -2.29 6.95
C GLU A 78 -12.55 -3.30 5.99
N PHE A 79 -11.79 -3.67 4.95
CA PHE A 79 -12.11 -4.78 4.06
C PHE A 79 -11.17 -5.94 4.34
N GLN A 80 -11.70 -7.07 4.81
CA GLN A 80 -10.87 -8.25 5.11
C GLN A 80 -10.26 -8.89 3.87
N ILE A 81 -10.90 -8.71 2.71
CA ILE A 81 -10.56 -9.35 1.45
C ILE A 81 -10.32 -8.27 0.38
N PRO A 82 -9.13 -8.21 -0.25
CA PRO A 82 -8.80 -7.16 -1.21
C PRO A 82 -9.67 -7.18 -2.47
N SER A 83 -10.17 -8.36 -2.91
CA SER A 83 -11.02 -8.47 -4.09
C SER A 83 -12.40 -7.82 -3.91
N LEU A 84 -12.85 -7.58 -2.66
CA LEU A 84 -14.08 -6.82 -2.38
C LEU A 84 -13.99 -5.38 -2.88
N LEU A 85 -12.78 -4.86 -3.07
CA LEU A 85 -12.58 -3.55 -3.67
C LEU A 85 -13.07 -3.46 -5.13
N PHE A 86 -13.15 -4.56 -5.86
CA PHE A 86 -13.78 -4.56 -7.20
C PHE A 86 -15.28 -4.32 -7.11
N LEU A 87 -15.94 -4.87 -6.08
CA LEU A 87 -17.37 -4.71 -5.87
C LEU A 87 -17.75 -3.29 -5.46
N VAL A 88 -16.89 -2.62 -4.66
CA VAL A 88 -17.13 -1.28 -4.12
C VAL A 88 -16.37 -0.17 -4.87
N PHE A 89 -15.79 -0.50 -6.02
CA PHE A 89 -15.02 0.46 -6.81
C PHE A 89 -15.83 1.71 -7.17
N GLU A 90 -17.10 1.50 -7.56
CA GLU A 90 -18.04 2.57 -7.87
C GLU A 90 -18.26 3.50 -6.66
N GLN A 91 -18.51 2.94 -5.47
CA GLN A 91 -18.75 3.72 -4.24
C GLN A 91 -17.54 4.56 -3.84
N ILE A 92 -16.34 4.01 -4.01
CA ILE A 92 -15.10 4.74 -3.68
C ILE A 92 -14.81 5.80 -4.73
N VAL A 93 -14.90 5.46 -6.02
CA VAL A 93 -14.48 6.36 -7.11
C VAL A 93 -15.54 7.41 -7.43
N ASN A 94 -16.77 6.98 -7.72
CA ASN A 94 -17.80 7.92 -8.18
C ASN A 94 -18.48 8.66 -7.03
N HIS A 95 -18.64 8.01 -5.87
CA HIS A 95 -19.29 8.67 -4.73
C HIS A 95 -18.27 9.37 -3.84
N ALA A 96 -17.28 8.67 -3.26
CA ALA A 96 -16.38 9.32 -2.30
C ALA A 96 -15.40 10.27 -2.99
N HIS A 97 -14.68 9.80 -4.03
CA HIS A 97 -13.58 10.57 -4.62
C HIS A 97 -14.05 11.73 -5.51
N LYS A 98 -15.06 11.52 -6.35
CA LYS A 98 -15.51 12.58 -7.29
C LYS A 98 -16.46 13.61 -6.66
N PHE A 99 -17.12 13.25 -5.57
CA PHE A 99 -18.16 14.10 -5.00
C PHE A 99 -17.68 15.49 -4.57
N PRO A 100 -16.51 15.64 -3.91
CA PRO A 100 -15.96 16.96 -3.60
C PRO A 100 -15.78 17.84 -4.84
N LEU A 101 -15.25 17.27 -5.92
CA LEU A 101 -15.08 18.02 -7.18
C LEU A 101 -16.42 18.38 -7.82
N MET A 102 -17.37 17.46 -7.86
CA MET A 102 -18.71 17.68 -8.44
C MET A 102 -19.53 18.73 -7.68
N THR A 103 -19.25 18.92 -6.40
CA THR A 103 -19.88 19.95 -5.56
C THR A 103 -19.09 21.26 -5.51
N GLY A 104 -18.05 21.41 -6.35
CA GLY A 104 -17.21 22.61 -6.37
C GLY A 104 -16.42 22.82 -5.08
N GLY A 105 -16.03 21.73 -4.38
CA GLY A 105 -15.27 21.80 -3.13
C GLY A 105 -16.10 22.18 -1.90
N GLN A 106 -17.43 22.13 -1.99
CA GLN A 106 -18.31 22.51 -0.86
C GLN A 106 -18.36 21.45 0.25
N CYS A 107 -17.86 20.24 0.00
CA CYS A 107 -17.78 19.17 0.97
C CYS A 107 -16.45 18.43 0.88
N ALA A 108 -16.04 17.85 1.99
CA ALA A 108 -14.97 16.86 2.07
C ALA A 108 -15.57 15.45 2.28
N VAL A 109 -14.85 14.42 1.85
CA VAL A 109 -15.27 13.00 2.08
C VAL A 109 -14.10 12.24 2.71
N PRO A 110 -13.78 12.48 4.00
CA PRO A 110 -12.65 11.89 4.72
C PRO A 110 -12.90 10.42 5.08
N VAL A 111 -12.96 9.54 4.10
CA VAL A 111 -13.09 8.09 4.33
C VAL A 111 -11.75 7.40 4.12
N THR A 112 -11.31 6.63 5.11
CA THR A 112 -10.13 5.77 4.99
C THR A 112 -10.55 4.32 4.78
N TYR A 113 -10.13 3.71 3.67
CA TYR A 113 -10.36 2.31 3.37
C TYR A 113 -9.10 1.51 3.69
N VAL A 114 -9.18 0.56 4.62
CA VAL A 114 -8.04 -0.27 5.05
C VAL A 114 -8.23 -1.69 4.59
N VAL A 115 -7.20 -2.24 3.92
CA VAL A 115 -7.25 -3.58 3.31
C VAL A 115 -6.09 -4.41 3.86
N PRO A 116 -6.24 -5.04 5.03
CA PRO A 116 -5.20 -5.90 5.60
C PRO A 116 -5.13 -7.24 4.84
N GLY A 117 -3.92 -7.69 4.56
CA GLY A 117 -3.70 -8.96 3.87
C GLY A 117 -3.83 -8.90 2.36
N SER A 118 -3.64 -7.72 1.75
CA SER A 118 -3.66 -7.57 0.30
C SER A 118 -2.43 -8.20 -0.36
N GLY A 119 -2.60 -8.67 -1.60
CA GLY A 119 -1.51 -9.19 -2.44
C GLY A 119 -1.18 -10.65 -2.24
N SER A 120 0.02 -11.02 -2.64
CA SER A 120 0.57 -12.38 -2.52
C SER A 120 0.92 -12.77 -1.08
N ARG A 121 1.28 -14.03 -0.88
CA ARG A 121 1.67 -14.60 0.42
C ARG A 121 0.53 -14.72 1.45
N THR A 122 -0.72 -14.66 1.00
CA THR A 122 -1.88 -14.86 1.88
C THR A 122 -2.14 -16.34 2.16
N GLY A 123 -1.87 -17.20 1.19
CA GLY A 123 -2.29 -18.61 1.18
C GLY A 123 -3.78 -18.82 0.92
N TRP A 124 -4.52 -17.76 0.55
CA TRP A 124 -5.98 -17.81 0.33
C TRP A 124 -6.38 -17.90 -1.13
N ALA A 125 -5.47 -17.57 -2.05
CA ALA A 125 -5.62 -17.67 -3.50
C ALA A 125 -6.79 -16.86 -4.12
N GLY A 126 -6.86 -16.84 -5.43
CA GLY A 126 -7.99 -16.36 -6.22
C GLY A 126 -8.54 -15.03 -5.71
N GLN A 127 -9.84 -15.06 -5.41
CA GLN A 127 -10.61 -13.88 -4.97
C GLN A 127 -10.19 -13.26 -3.62
N HIS A 128 -9.21 -13.86 -2.91
CA HIS A 128 -8.78 -13.40 -1.60
C HIS A 128 -7.34 -12.84 -1.58
N SER A 129 -6.71 -12.73 -2.75
CA SER A 129 -5.28 -12.42 -2.85
C SER A 129 -4.96 -11.36 -3.91
N ASP A 130 -5.91 -10.50 -4.25
CA ASP A 130 -5.70 -9.43 -5.21
C ASP A 130 -4.92 -8.25 -4.61
N HIS A 131 -4.32 -7.45 -5.49
CA HIS A 131 -3.63 -6.22 -5.14
C HIS A 131 -4.00 -5.10 -6.12
N PRO A 132 -5.27 -4.62 -6.10
CA PRO A 132 -5.80 -3.77 -7.17
C PRO A 132 -5.43 -2.28 -7.03
N TYR A 133 -4.35 -1.93 -6.33
CA TYR A 133 -3.95 -0.54 -6.10
C TYR A 133 -3.72 0.27 -7.38
N ALA A 134 -3.28 -0.37 -8.47
CA ALA A 134 -3.07 0.33 -9.74
C ALA A 134 -4.36 0.93 -10.31
N LEU A 135 -5.54 0.31 -10.04
CA LEU A 135 -6.83 0.83 -10.48
C LEU A 135 -7.21 2.11 -9.72
N PHE A 136 -6.93 2.17 -8.43
CA PHE A 136 -7.20 3.37 -7.61
C PHE A 136 -6.23 4.50 -7.95
N ALA A 137 -4.95 4.19 -8.15
CA ALA A 137 -3.96 5.16 -8.61
C ALA A 137 -4.32 5.73 -9.99
N HIS A 138 -4.82 4.88 -10.92
CA HIS A 138 -5.26 5.29 -12.25
C HIS A 138 -6.38 6.34 -12.23
N VAL A 139 -7.34 6.20 -11.31
CA VAL A 139 -8.46 7.14 -11.20
C VAL A 139 -8.19 8.31 -10.25
N GLY A 140 -6.99 8.41 -9.68
CA GLY A 140 -6.57 9.54 -8.84
C GLY A 140 -7.00 9.44 -7.37
N VAL A 141 -7.44 8.28 -6.90
CA VAL A 141 -7.73 8.07 -5.47
C VAL A 141 -6.40 7.90 -4.71
N THR A 142 -6.24 8.63 -3.61
CA THR A 142 -5.03 8.52 -2.79
C THR A 142 -4.83 7.08 -2.35
N THR A 143 -3.67 6.52 -2.72
CA THR A 143 -3.37 5.08 -2.56
C THR A 143 -2.02 4.90 -1.90
N VAL A 144 -1.99 4.24 -0.75
CA VAL A 144 -0.77 4.00 0.03
C VAL A 144 -0.53 2.51 0.24
N VAL A 145 0.75 2.11 0.22
CA VAL A 145 1.19 0.72 0.42
C VAL A 145 2.39 0.71 1.38
N PRO A 146 2.15 0.80 2.70
CA PRO A 146 3.20 0.81 3.70
C PRO A 146 4.08 -0.43 3.67
N ALA A 147 5.41 -0.27 3.76
CA ALA A 147 6.36 -1.38 3.77
C ALA A 147 6.75 -1.84 5.19
N THR A 148 6.75 -0.94 6.17
CA THR A 148 7.24 -1.19 7.53
C THR A 148 6.17 -0.95 8.59
N PRO A 149 6.33 -1.47 9.83
CA PRO A 149 5.44 -1.13 10.94
C PRO A 149 5.35 0.38 11.23
N ALA A 150 6.45 1.12 11.09
CA ALA A 150 6.45 2.57 11.27
C ALA A 150 5.64 3.30 10.19
N ASP A 151 5.81 2.87 8.91
CA ASP A 151 5.00 3.43 7.82
C ASP A 151 3.53 3.05 7.95
N ALA A 152 3.23 1.81 8.39
CA ALA A 152 1.86 1.36 8.61
C ALA A 152 1.13 2.24 9.61
N TYR A 153 1.78 2.59 10.71
CA TYR A 153 1.26 3.56 11.66
C TYR A 153 1.13 4.95 11.03
N GLY A 154 2.24 5.49 10.52
CA GLY A 154 2.32 6.90 10.12
C GLY A 154 1.45 7.23 8.91
N LEU A 155 1.38 6.35 7.91
CA LEU A 155 0.53 6.55 6.73
C LEU A 155 -0.95 6.36 7.06
N LEU A 156 -1.31 5.42 7.95
CA LEU A 156 -2.70 5.27 8.39
C LEU A 156 -3.17 6.51 9.18
N VAL A 157 -2.34 7.05 10.07
CA VAL A 157 -2.64 8.31 10.76
C VAL A 157 -2.87 9.45 9.76
N SER A 158 -1.98 9.57 8.77
CA SER A 158 -2.11 10.61 7.73
C SER A 158 -3.34 10.40 6.85
N ALA A 159 -3.69 9.15 6.53
CA ALA A 159 -4.90 8.80 5.81
C ALA A 159 -6.17 9.22 6.57
N ILE A 160 -6.25 8.89 7.87
CA ILE A 160 -7.41 9.26 8.71
C ILE A 160 -7.55 10.78 8.84
N ARG A 161 -6.44 11.51 8.85
CA ARG A 161 -6.45 12.99 8.94
C ARG A 161 -6.66 13.69 7.61
N CYS A 162 -6.55 12.97 6.49
CA CYS A 162 -6.79 13.52 5.15
C CYS A 162 -8.29 13.83 4.96
N ASP A 163 -8.59 14.90 4.26
CA ASP A 163 -9.97 15.27 3.96
C ASP A 163 -10.51 14.63 2.67
N ASP A 164 -9.64 13.95 1.92
CA ASP A 164 -9.97 13.15 0.74
C ASP A 164 -10.01 11.65 1.08
N PRO A 165 -10.72 10.82 0.28
CA PRO A 165 -10.70 9.38 0.46
C PRO A 165 -9.32 8.78 0.19
N VAL A 166 -8.88 7.89 1.09
CA VAL A 166 -7.58 7.20 1.00
C VAL A 166 -7.77 5.70 1.08
N VAL A 167 -7.13 4.94 0.17
CA VAL A 167 -7.06 3.48 0.24
C VAL A 167 -5.68 3.05 0.75
N VAL A 168 -5.67 2.32 1.87
CA VAL A 168 -4.48 1.81 2.55
C VAL A 168 -4.38 0.30 2.33
N PHE A 169 -3.49 -0.11 1.44
CA PHE A 169 -3.20 -1.51 1.19
C PHE A 169 -2.13 -1.99 2.17
N ALA A 170 -2.49 -2.89 3.08
CA ALA A 170 -1.54 -3.51 4.00
C ALA A 170 -1.12 -4.89 3.46
N PRO A 171 0.06 -5.02 2.81
CA PRO A 171 0.45 -6.24 2.12
C PRO A 171 0.53 -7.44 3.06
N ALA A 172 0.01 -8.61 2.65
CA ALA A 172 0.05 -9.83 3.43
C ALA A 172 1.48 -10.21 3.85
N GLY A 173 2.44 -10.04 2.93
CA GLY A 173 3.86 -10.30 3.20
C GLY A 173 4.51 -9.38 4.24
N ALA A 174 3.83 -8.28 4.65
CA ALA A 174 4.33 -7.35 5.67
C ALA A 174 3.67 -7.54 7.05
N LEU A 175 2.49 -8.16 7.13
CA LEU A 175 1.62 -8.13 8.32
C LEU A 175 2.28 -8.65 9.61
N ASP A 176 3.20 -9.60 9.50
CA ASP A 176 3.88 -10.20 10.65
C ASP A 176 5.30 -9.64 10.87
N LEU A 177 5.73 -8.68 10.04
CA LEU A 177 7.00 -7.97 10.25
C LEU A 177 6.99 -7.24 11.58
N ARG A 178 8.14 -7.26 12.26
CA ARG A 178 8.34 -6.60 13.55
C ARG A 178 9.49 -5.63 13.48
N ALA A 179 9.28 -4.42 13.97
CA ALA A 179 10.32 -3.41 14.10
C ALA A 179 10.16 -2.64 15.41
N ASP A 180 11.24 -1.97 15.81
CA ASP A 180 11.18 -1.01 16.90
C ASP A 180 10.48 0.27 16.40
N VAL A 181 9.32 0.58 16.99
CA VAL A 181 8.54 1.79 16.70
C VAL A 181 8.42 2.57 17.99
N THR A 182 9.43 3.39 18.26
CA THR A 182 9.57 4.08 19.55
C THR A 182 8.74 5.33 19.65
N ASP A 183 8.72 6.14 18.61
CA ASP A 183 7.98 7.39 18.55
C ASP A 183 7.32 7.52 17.16
N PRO A 184 6.22 6.79 16.95
CA PRO A 184 5.58 6.78 15.66
C PRO A 184 4.93 8.14 15.37
N ALA A 185 5.29 8.71 14.23
CA ALA A 185 4.77 9.99 13.76
C ALA A 185 3.97 9.81 12.46
N PRO A 186 3.07 10.75 12.13
CA PRO A 186 2.43 10.80 10.83
C PRO A 186 3.47 10.85 9.70
N VAL A 187 3.24 10.10 8.64
CA VAL A 187 4.07 10.11 7.44
C VAL A 187 3.34 10.89 6.34
N PRO A 188 3.93 11.92 5.75
CA PRO A 188 3.29 12.68 4.68
C PRO A 188 2.91 11.79 3.50
N LEU A 189 1.66 11.92 3.01
CA LEU A 189 1.22 11.28 1.79
C LEU A 189 1.96 11.88 0.59
N GLY A 190 2.24 11.07 -0.44
CA GLY A 190 2.97 11.51 -1.63
C GLY A 190 4.48 11.67 -1.42
N ARG A 191 5.06 11.09 -0.38
CA ARG A 191 6.51 11.13 -0.12
C ARG A 191 7.11 9.75 -0.06
N GLY A 192 8.02 9.47 -1.00
CA GLY A 192 8.86 8.28 -0.99
C GLY A 192 10.03 8.40 -0.01
N ILE A 193 10.80 7.33 0.11
CA ILE A 193 12.01 7.31 0.94
C ILE A 193 13.07 6.38 0.35
N VAL A 194 14.32 6.81 0.36
CA VAL A 194 15.48 5.94 0.09
C VAL A 194 15.75 5.12 1.35
N ARG A 195 15.49 3.82 1.29
CA ARG A 195 15.73 2.87 2.39
C ARG A 195 17.20 2.45 2.48
N ARG A 196 17.87 2.42 1.35
CA ARG A 196 19.30 2.14 1.22
C ARG A 196 19.85 3.02 0.11
N ALA A 197 20.88 3.80 0.40
CA ALA A 197 21.58 4.57 -0.62
C ALA A 197 22.44 3.65 -1.50
N GLY A 198 22.56 4.00 -2.78
CA GLY A 198 23.39 3.30 -3.75
C GLY A 198 23.71 4.18 -4.94
N THR A 199 24.67 3.73 -5.78
CA THR A 199 25.19 4.53 -6.90
C THR A 199 25.07 3.87 -8.28
N ASP A 200 24.81 2.56 -8.34
CA ASP A 200 24.90 1.81 -9.60
C ASP A 200 23.56 1.53 -10.25
N VAL A 201 22.50 1.32 -9.44
CA VAL A 201 21.14 1.07 -9.89
C VAL A 201 20.13 1.47 -8.80
N THR A 202 19.03 2.10 -9.20
CA THR A 202 17.86 2.32 -8.32
C THR A 202 16.87 1.19 -8.50
N VAL A 203 16.52 0.53 -7.39
CA VAL A 203 15.43 -0.43 -7.30
C VAL A 203 14.24 0.25 -6.63
N VAL A 204 13.15 0.46 -7.37
CA VAL A 204 11.86 0.86 -6.79
C VAL A 204 11.15 -0.40 -6.34
N ALA A 205 10.81 -0.49 -5.06
CA ALA A 205 10.15 -1.65 -4.48
C ALA A 205 8.85 -1.24 -3.77
N VAL A 206 7.73 -1.93 -4.09
CA VAL A 206 6.41 -1.59 -3.57
C VAL A 206 6.04 -2.52 -2.40
N GLY A 207 5.63 -1.93 -1.28
CA GLY A 207 5.12 -2.64 -0.12
C GLY A 207 6.13 -3.63 0.48
N HIS A 208 5.71 -4.87 0.74
CA HIS A 208 6.57 -5.88 1.36
C HIS A 208 7.83 -6.23 0.55
N LEU A 209 7.82 -5.98 -0.75
CA LEU A 209 8.98 -6.23 -1.63
C LEU A 209 10.17 -5.31 -1.34
N VAL A 210 9.99 -4.24 -0.58
CA VAL A 210 11.09 -3.42 -0.04
C VAL A 210 12.07 -4.28 0.76
N HIS A 211 11.57 -5.24 1.55
CA HIS A 211 12.41 -6.13 2.36
C HIS A 211 13.20 -7.12 1.49
N ASP A 212 12.58 -7.63 0.42
CA ASP A 212 13.28 -8.48 -0.54
C ASP A 212 14.34 -7.67 -1.30
N ALA A 213 14.03 -6.43 -1.70
CA ALA A 213 15.00 -5.55 -2.36
C ALA A 213 16.19 -5.18 -1.46
N LEU A 214 15.97 -4.92 -0.18
CA LEU A 214 17.03 -4.68 0.79
C LEU A 214 17.92 -5.91 0.98
N ALA A 215 17.34 -7.11 1.06
CA ALA A 215 18.10 -8.35 1.19
C ALA A 215 18.95 -8.62 -0.06
N VAL A 216 18.39 -8.45 -1.27
CA VAL A 216 19.14 -8.58 -2.53
C VAL A 216 20.25 -7.53 -2.63
N ALA A 217 19.99 -6.29 -2.20
CA ALA A 217 21.00 -5.24 -2.19
C ALA A 217 22.18 -5.56 -1.25
N GLU A 218 21.92 -6.25 -0.15
CA GLU A 218 22.98 -6.72 0.77
C GLU A 218 23.75 -7.91 0.19
N GLU A 219 23.06 -8.88 -0.42
CA GLU A 219 23.68 -10.03 -1.09
C GLU A 219 24.60 -9.59 -2.25
N LEU A 220 24.27 -8.47 -2.92
CA LEU A 220 25.07 -7.91 -4.02
C LEU A 220 26.12 -6.88 -3.57
N ALA A 221 26.26 -6.57 -2.26
CA ALA A 221 27.07 -5.45 -1.77
C ALA A 221 28.55 -5.48 -2.21
N GLY A 222 29.12 -6.64 -2.49
CA GLY A 222 30.50 -6.77 -3.05
C GLY A 222 30.59 -6.63 -4.58
N GLN A 223 29.45 -6.54 -5.28
CA GLN A 223 29.37 -6.54 -6.74
C GLN A 223 28.70 -5.28 -7.29
N ALA A 224 27.73 -4.71 -6.58
CA ALA A 224 26.98 -3.53 -6.99
C ALA A 224 26.47 -2.72 -5.79
N SER A 225 26.44 -1.41 -5.97
CA SER A 225 25.87 -0.45 -5.02
C SER A 225 24.40 -0.17 -5.37
N VAL A 226 23.49 -0.98 -4.83
CA VAL A 226 22.06 -0.93 -5.12
C VAL A 226 21.37 0.08 -4.21
N GLU A 227 20.73 1.09 -4.78
CA GLU A 227 19.80 1.98 -4.07
C GLU A 227 18.41 1.34 -4.01
N VAL A 228 17.75 1.41 -2.86
CA VAL A 228 16.36 0.93 -2.69
C VAL A 228 15.47 2.12 -2.37
N PHE A 229 14.57 2.44 -3.30
CA PHE A 229 13.56 3.48 -3.16
C PHE A 229 12.19 2.84 -2.86
N ASP A 230 11.58 3.27 -1.74
CA ASP A 230 10.23 2.87 -1.33
C ASP A 230 9.28 4.05 -1.59
N PRO A 231 8.33 3.94 -2.52
CA PRO A 231 7.40 5.02 -2.82
C PRO A 231 6.40 5.29 -1.70
N ARG A 232 6.05 4.29 -0.87
CA ARG A 232 5.05 4.34 0.21
C ARG A 232 3.64 4.77 -0.26
N THR A 233 3.56 5.75 -1.15
CA THR A 233 2.34 6.26 -1.77
C THR A 233 2.42 6.07 -3.28
N LEU A 234 1.40 5.44 -3.86
CA LEU A 234 1.32 5.22 -5.32
C LEU A 234 0.56 6.33 -6.02
N TYR A 235 -0.35 7.01 -5.31
CA TYR A 235 -0.98 8.25 -5.75
C TYR A 235 -1.32 9.11 -4.50
N PRO A 236 -0.93 10.39 -4.47
CA PRO A 236 0.05 11.01 -5.38
C PRO A 236 1.43 10.36 -5.21
N PHE A 237 2.19 10.24 -6.31
CA PHE A 237 3.51 9.60 -6.28
C PHE A 237 4.62 10.64 -6.10
N ASP A 238 5.70 10.30 -5.41
CA ASP A 238 6.90 11.16 -5.25
C ASP A 238 7.81 11.08 -6.47
N TRP A 239 7.35 11.69 -7.57
CA TRP A 239 8.08 11.68 -8.84
C TRP A 239 9.44 12.38 -8.75
N ASP A 240 9.51 13.49 -8.04
CA ASP A 240 10.75 14.28 -7.95
C ASP A 240 11.82 13.50 -7.15
N GLY A 241 11.45 12.89 -6.02
CA GLY A 241 12.33 12.05 -5.25
C GLY A 241 12.86 10.84 -6.02
N LEU A 242 11.98 10.17 -6.80
CA LEU A 242 12.40 9.05 -7.63
C LEU A 242 13.31 9.50 -8.80
N VAL A 243 12.94 10.57 -9.50
CA VAL A 243 13.74 11.09 -10.62
C VAL A 243 15.13 11.51 -10.16
N GLU A 244 15.25 12.14 -8.99
CA GLU A 244 16.55 12.46 -8.40
C GLU A 244 17.38 11.21 -8.10
N SER A 245 16.76 10.18 -7.52
CA SER A 245 17.36 8.87 -7.27
C SER A 245 17.92 8.24 -8.56
N VAL A 246 17.08 8.15 -9.59
CA VAL A 246 17.47 7.53 -10.86
C VAL A 246 18.50 8.36 -11.63
N ARG A 247 18.51 9.68 -11.49
CA ARG A 247 19.58 10.54 -12.09
C ARG A 247 20.94 10.22 -11.51
N ARG A 248 21.03 9.88 -10.24
CA ARG A 248 22.32 9.51 -9.59
C ARG A 248 22.84 8.18 -10.08
N THR A 249 21.97 7.19 -10.23
CA THR A 249 22.36 5.81 -10.55
C THR A 249 22.38 5.53 -12.06
N GLY A 250 21.61 6.27 -12.84
CA GLY A 250 21.47 6.09 -14.28
C GLY A 250 20.73 4.81 -14.71
N ARG A 251 20.29 3.96 -13.77
CA ARG A 251 19.67 2.65 -14.03
C ARG A 251 18.47 2.42 -13.14
N LEU A 252 17.46 1.71 -13.67
CA LEU A 252 16.19 1.51 -12.99
C LEU A 252 15.71 0.06 -13.10
N VAL A 253 15.37 -0.52 -11.94
CA VAL A 253 14.58 -1.76 -11.82
C VAL A 253 13.36 -1.46 -10.94
N VAL A 254 12.19 -1.96 -11.33
CA VAL A 254 10.95 -1.83 -10.53
C VAL A 254 10.47 -3.21 -10.15
N VAL A 255 10.29 -3.46 -8.85
CA VAL A 255 9.70 -4.70 -8.33
C VAL A 255 8.36 -4.40 -7.66
N ASP A 256 7.30 -5.09 -8.13
CA ASP A 256 5.91 -4.80 -7.81
C ASP A 256 5.06 -6.09 -7.79
N ASP A 257 4.26 -6.28 -6.75
CA ASP A 257 3.34 -7.44 -6.62
C ASP A 257 2.04 -7.27 -7.44
N GLY A 258 2.02 -6.35 -8.38
CA GLY A 258 0.97 -6.17 -9.38
C GLY A 258 1.21 -6.98 -10.64
N ASN A 259 0.20 -7.02 -11.52
CA ASN A 259 0.31 -7.61 -12.84
C ASN A 259 1.27 -6.79 -13.73
N ARG A 260 1.89 -7.47 -14.70
CA ARG A 260 2.84 -6.83 -15.63
C ARG A 260 2.19 -5.76 -16.49
N SER A 261 1.05 -6.08 -17.11
CA SER A 261 0.30 -5.13 -17.94
C SER A 261 -0.60 -4.26 -17.08
N CYS A 262 -0.60 -2.96 -17.36
CA CYS A 262 -1.40 -1.95 -16.66
C CYS A 262 -1.14 -1.87 -15.14
N GLY A 263 -0.05 -2.50 -14.65
CA GLY A 263 0.41 -2.34 -13.26
C GLY A 263 1.22 -1.07 -13.08
N ILE A 264 1.41 -0.65 -11.82
CA ILE A 264 2.10 0.60 -11.46
C ILE A 264 3.57 0.63 -11.93
N ALA A 265 4.22 -0.54 -12.04
CA ALA A 265 5.60 -0.65 -12.53
C ALA A 265 5.77 -0.13 -13.96
N GLY A 266 4.75 -0.28 -14.82
CA GLY A 266 4.74 0.28 -16.16
C GLY A 266 4.74 1.80 -16.17
N GLU A 267 3.87 2.41 -15.36
CA GLU A 267 3.75 3.86 -15.19
C GLU A 267 5.02 4.48 -14.59
N ILE A 268 5.61 3.82 -13.59
CA ILE A 268 6.87 4.28 -13.00
C ILE A 268 7.98 4.36 -14.05
N ILE A 269 8.13 3.31 -14.88
CA ILE A 269 9.14 3.30 -15.95
C ILE A 269 8.84 4.37 -17.00
N ALA A 270 7.59 4.46 -17.48
CA ALA A 270 7.20 5.44 -18.48
C ALA A 270 7.53 6.87 -18.03
N THR A 271 7.10 7.25 -16.83
CA THR A 271 7.35 8.58 -16.28
C THR A 271 8.84 8.89 -16.07
N VAL A 272 9.64 7.89 -15.67
CA VAL A 272 11.08 8.09 -15.46
C VAL A 272 11.80 8.25 -16.79
N VAL A 273 11.51 7.44 -17.82
CA VAL A 273 12.21 7.55 -19.12
C VAL A 273 11.88 8.84 -19.88
N GLU A 274 10.74 9.47 -19.59
CA GLU A 274 10.40 10.81 -20.10
C GLU A 274 11.27 11.93 -19.49
N ARG A 275 11.86 11.71 -18.31
CA ARG A 275 12.56 12.73 -17.51
C ARG A 275 14.04 12.46 -17.32
N VAL A 276 14.47 11.20 -17.51
CA VAL A 276 15.85 10.75 -17.28
C VAL A 276 16.33 9.88 -18.43
N ARG A 277 17.47 10.22 -19.00
CA ARG A 277 18.16 9.32 -19.94
C ARG A 277 18.85 8.21 -19.14
N LEU A 278 18.38 6.99 -19.30
CA LEU A 278 18.96 5.81 -18.64
C LEU A 278 20.18 5.29 -19.41
N ALA A 279 21.13 4.74 -18.65
CA ALA A 279 22.33 4.07 -19.18
C ALA A 279 22.03 2.66 -19.70
N ALA A 280 20.94 2.02 -19.22
CA ALA A 280 20.50 0.70 -19.63
C ALA A 280 18.97 0.64 -19.74
N PRO A 281 18.40 -0.31 -20.49
CA PRO A 281 16.96 -0.52 -20.51
C PRO A 281 16.40 -0.82 -19.12
N PRO A 282 15.35 -0.12 -18.65
CA PRO A 282 14.73 -0.38 -17.36
C PRO A 282 14.01 -1.74 -17.33
N ARG A 283 13.93 -2.38 -16.17
CA ARG A 283 13.34 -3.70 -16.03
C ARG A 283 12.22 -3.73 -15.00
N ARG A 284 11.22 -4.60 -15.26
CA ARG A 284 10.10 -4.88 -14.34
C ARG A 284 10.16 -6.31 -13.83
N VAL A 285 10.07 -6.47 -12.53
CA VAL A 285 9.88 -7.76 -11.84
C VAL A 285 8.49 -7.73 -11.23
N THR A 286 7.55 -8.40 -11.87
CA THR A 286 6.12 -8.35 -11.56
C THR A 286 5.49 -9.73 -11.67
N ARG A 287 4.22 -9.87 -11.27
CA ARG A 287 3.45 -11.06 -11.66
C ARG A 287 3.33 -11.16 -13.19
N PRO A 288 3.20 -12.38 -13.73
CA PRO A 288 2.81 -12.58 -15.13
C PRO A 288 1.42 -11.97 -15.40
N ASP A 289 1.17 -11.67 -16.67
CA ASP A 289 -0.15 -11.16 -17.08
C ASP A 289 -1.26 -12.19 -16.84
N GLY A 290 -2.38 -11.73 -16.29
CA GLY A 290 -3.54 -12.57 -16.02
C GLY A 290 -3.32 -13.65 -14.97
N ALA A 291 -2.24 -13.59 -14.21
CA ALA A 291 -2.00 -14.57 -13.15
C ALA A 291 -2.98 -14.41 -12.00
N VAL A 292 -3.83 -15.41 -11.83
CA VAL A 292 -4.61 -15.61 -10.60
C VAL A 292 -3.71 -16.32 -9.60
N LEU A 293 -3.61 -15.81 -8.37
CA LEU A 293 -2.76 -16.40 -7.34
C LEU A 293 -3.25 -17.82 -6.97
N PRO A 294 -2.39 -18.85 -7.11
CA PRO A 294 -2.76 -20.22 -6.81
C PRO A 294 -2.85 -20.49 -5.31
N PHE A 295 -3.63 -21.51 -4.94
CA PHE A 295 -3.75 -21.96 -3.55
C PHE A 295 -2.52 -22.73 -3.07
N ALA A 296 -1.94 -23.57 -3.94
CA ALA A 296 -0.78 -24.38 -3.58
C ALA A 296 0.47 -23.50 -3.38
N PRO A 297 1.18 -23.57 -2.24
CA PRO A 297 2.28 -22.67 -1.93
C PRO A 297 3.43 -22.69 -2.95
N ALA A 298 3.67 -23.83 -3.61
CA ALA A 298 4.70 -23.93 -4.66
C ALA A 298 4.33 -23.15 -5.92
N LEU A 299 3.06 -23.22 -6.32
CA LEU A 299 2.53 -22.47 -7.47
C LEU A 299 2.39 -20.99 -7.15
N ASP A 300 1.95 -20.64 -5.94
CA ASP A 300 1.88 -19.25 -5.46
C ASP A 300 3.27 -18.60 -5.56
N ARG A 301 4.32 -19.25 -5.04
CA ARG A 301 5.70 -18.76 -5.19
C ARG A 301 6.17 -18.62 -6.64
N ALA A 302 5.71 -19.48 -7.53
CA ALA A 302 6.13 -19.47 -8.93
C ALA A 302 5.59 -18.25 -9.72
N VAL A 303 4.47 -17.67 -9.30
CA VAL A 303 3.86 -16.50 -9.95
C VAL A 303 4.19 -15.17 -9.27
N GLN A 304 4.78 -15.20 -8.07
CA GLN A 304 5.16 -14.00 -7.35
C GLN A 304 6.48 -13.43 -7.84
N PRO A 305 6.66 -12.09 -7.82
CA PRO A 305 7.99 -11.50 -7.91
C PRO A 305 8.83 -11.94 -6.71
N GLY A 306 10.05 -12.41 -6.96
CA GLY A 306 10.94 -12.98 -5.95
C GLY A 306 12.36 -12.44 -6.03
N ARG A 307 13.19 -12.79 -5.03
CA ARG A 307 14.60 -12.34 -4.93
C ARG A 307 15.44 -12.78 -6.11
N ASP A 308 15.30 -14.02 -6.56
CA ASP A 308 16.08 -14.55 -7.70
C ASP A 308 15.81 -13.76 -8.99
N GLN A 309 14.53 -13.45 -9.26
CA GLN A 309 14.13 -12.66 -10.40
C GLN A 309 14.63 -11.21 -10.29
N LEU A 310 14.58 -10.63 -9.08
CA LEU A 310 15.10 -9.30 -8.81
C LEU A 310 16.62 -9.24 -8.98
N THR A 311 17.35 -10.20 -8.43
CA THR A 311 18.79 -10.33 -8.60
C THR A 311 19.19 -10.43 -10.08
N ALA A 312 18.50 -11.29 -10.83
CA ALA A 312 18.74 -11.44 -12.27
C ALA A 312 18.46 -10.13 -13.04
N ALA A 313 17.36 -9.42 -12.70
CA ALA A 313 17.03 -8.14 -13.32
C ALA A 313 18.09 -7.07 -13.04
N ILE A 314 18.58 -6.96 -11.81
CA ILE A 314 19.65 -6.03 -11.43
C ILE A 314 20.93 -6.34 -12.21
N GLN A 315 21.39 -7.61 -12.19
CA GLN A 315 22.60 -8.03 -12.88
C GLN A 315 22.55 -7.79 -14.39
N LEU A 316 21.40 -8.04 -15.03
CA LEU A 316 21.20 -7.76 -16.45
C LEU A 316 21.23 -6.25 -16.72
N THR A 317 20.60 -5.42 -15.89
CA THR A 317 20.60 -3.97 -16.04
C THR A 317 22.01 -3.38 -15.90
N LEU A 318 22.84 -3.97 -15.04
CA LEU A 318 24.25 -3.56 -14.86
C LEU A 318 25.16 -3.98 -16.05
N LYS A 319 24.83 -5.08 -16.72
CA LYS A 319 25.60 -5.56 -17.89
C LYS A 319 25.28 -4.81 -19.18
N ASP A 320 24.05 -4.32 -19.33
CA ASP A 320 23.56 -3.66 -20.54
C ASP A 320 23.97 -2.18 -20.65
N GLY A 321 24.61 -1.63 -19.65
CA GLY A 321 25.12 -0.25 -19.55
C GLY A 321 26.57 -0.24 -19.15
#